data_53a36cebf518af7f13576d8967e43ca8
#
_entry.id   53a36cebf518af7f13576d8967e43ca8
#
_cell.length_a   1.000
_cell.length_b   1.000
_cell.length_c   1.000
_cell.angle_alpha   90.00
_cell.angle_beta   90.00
_cell.angle_gamma   90.00
#
_symmetry.space_group_name_H-M   'P 1'
#
loop_
_entity.id
_entity.type
_entity.pdbx_description
1 polymer ?
#
loop_
_entity_poly.entity_id
_entity_poly.type
_entity_poly.pdbx_seq_one_letter_code
_entity_poly.pdbx_strand_id
1 'polypeptide(L)'
;MGSEVIKIANCSGYYGDRLSAAKEMVEGGPIDVLTGDYLAELTMTILFNQRLKRGDDKGYVGTFLKQLKDVAKTCKEKEIKIVTNAGGLNPKSMANEIQIILSELGLEMQVAYIDGDDLMPRMSDLQNSGEEFINIDKEVSLKDSGYTTLTANAYLGAWGIKEALDRGAEIVVCPRVTDAAVVIGPAAWKFNWKRDDFDQLAGALAAGHIIECGCQATGGNYAFFEEVPSFENVGFPIAEIQSDGSFFITKHPGTGGLVSTGTVTAQLLYEISSPAYINPDVVAHFDTLKIEDVDKDRVFVSGCRGSSPPNKHKACINLAGGYRNGMDLILTGLDIEKKAQAFTDTLFNLVGGREQFDEVRTDLHRTDKENPNSNEEAMATLSLSVKSKDPDLVGRLFSAKIVELSLANYPGFFAQGGVKASGPVIVYWPALVESKHIKEVVHLNDEVFEITPTSELGLDDIYYQKEPVDILPCPEDELEKIAFGRIFGTRSGDKGGCANLGVWAKTDMAFSFLSSYLSVEKLKELLPDLSEFKIERYDLPNIKSLNFYIHGILEDGISSNNRKDGQAKSLGEYLRAKHIEVPKILKKEIKNG
;
A
#
# COMPACT_ATOMS: atom_id res chain seq x y z
N MET A 1 7.51 -22.93 30.73
CA MET A 1 7.19 -23.56 29.42
C MET A 1 7.28 -22.45 28.43
N GLY A 2 8.16 -22.52 27.39
CA GLY A 2 8.20 -21.49 26.36
C GLY A 2 6.84 -21.48 25.64
N SER A 3 6.26 -20.30 25.43
CA SER A 3 5.03 -20.18 24.64
C SER A 3 5.33 -20.72 23.24
N GLU A 4 4.43 -21.51 22.68
CA GLU A 4 4.54 -21.96 21.31
C GLU A 4 4.48 -20.74 20.39
N VAL A 5 5.39 -20.67 19.41
CA VAL A 5 5.56 -19.52 18.50
C VAL A 5 5.51 -20.02 17.07
N ILE A 6 4.88 -19.26 16.16
CA ILE A 6 5.00 -19.45 14.72
C ILE A 6 5.79 -18.29 14.12
N LYS A 7 6.80 -18.62 13.28
CA LYS A 7 7.66 -17.66 12.60
C LYS A 7 7.23 -17.51 11.16
N ILE A 8 6.64 -16.37 10.83
CA ILE A 8 6.13 -16.05 9.49
C ILE A 8 7.04 -14.99 8.88
N ALA A 9 7.72 -15.36 7.81
CA ALA A 9 8.66 -14.50 7.10
C ALA A 9 8.06 -14.01 5.79
N ASN A 10 8.10 -12.71 5.52
CA ASN A 10 7.69 -12.17 4.24
C ASN A 10 8.86 -12.09 3.26
N CYS A 11 8.63 -12.33 1.96
CA CYS A 11 9.65 -12.26 0.92
C CYS A 11 9.27 -11.33 -0.25
N SER A 12 8.17 -10.61 -0.15
CA SER A 12 7.75 -9.64 -1.16
C SER A 12 6.75 -8.66 -0.56
N GLY A 13 6.92 -7.37 -0.82
CA GLY A 13 5.98 -6.32 -0.45
C GLY A 13 5.27 -5.69 -1.67
N TYR A 14 5.59 -6.11 -2.88
CA TYR A 14 4.93 -5.65 -4.11
C TYR A 14 5.32 -6.50 -5.33
N TYR A 15 4.59 -6.35 -6.44
CA TYR A 15 4.77 -7.10 -7.70
C TYR A 15 6.22 -7.16 -8.23
N GLY A 16 7.00 -6.10 -8.04
CA GLY A 16 8.35 -5.93 -8.60
C GLY A 16 9.49 -6.12 -7.60
N ASP A 17 9.24 -6.74 -6.45
CA ASP A 17 10.25 -6.92 -5.41
C ASP A 17 11.38 -7.87 -5.84
N ARG A 18 12.50 -7.85 -5.10
CA ARG A 18 13.72 -8.55 -5.52
C ARG A 18 13.56 -10.07 -5.51
N LEU A 19 14.10 -10.70 -6.54
CA LEU A 19 13.97 -12.15 -6.74
C LEU A 19 14.67 -12.98 -5.66
N SER A 20 15.79 -12.49 -5.12
CA SER A 20 16.57 -13.19 -4.09
C SER A 20 15.87 -13.27 -2.73
N ALA A 21 14.85 -12.46 -2.48
CA ALA A 21 14.22 -12.33 -1.17
C ALA A 21 13.71 -13.65 -0.59
N ALA A 22 13.03 -14.48 -1.39
CA ALA A 22 12.56 -15.78 -0.92
C ALA A 22 13.71 -16.68 -0.44
N LYS A 23 14.82 -16.71 -1.20
CA LYS A 23 16.01 -17.48 -0.84
C LYS A 23 16.67 -16.93 0.42
N GLU A 24 16.81 -15.62 0.53
CA GLU A 24 17.35 -14.95 1.73
C GLU A 24 16.55 -15.35 2.99
N MET A 25 15.23 -15.39 2.91
CA MET A 25 14.39 -15.73 4.05
C MET A 25 14.45 -17.22 4.42
N VAL A 26 14.46 -18.11 3.44
CA VAL A 26 14.48 -19.56 3.67
C VAL A 26 15.85 -20.05 4.15
N GLU A 27 16.93 -19.42 3.70
CA GLU A 27 18.31 -19.81 4.06
C GLU A 27 18.86 -19.03 5.26
N GLY A 28 18.39 -17.82 5.54
CA GLY A 28 18.92 -16.92 6.56
C GLY A 28 18.72 -17.35 8.01
N GLY A 29 17.78 -18.24 8.27
CA GLY A 29 17.48 -18.75 9.61
C GLY A 29 16.22 -19.60 9.67
N PRO A 30 15.80 -20.06 10.86
CA PRO A 30 14.60 -20.87 11.00
C PRO A 30 13.34 -20.02 10.84
N ILE A 31 12.46 -20.43 9.93
CA ILE A 31 11.11 -19.92 9.74
C ILE A 31 10.15 -21.10 9.57
N ASP A 32 8.86 -20.92 9.91
CA ASP A 32 7.84 -21.94 9.77
C ASP A 32 7.01 -21.71 8.50
N VAL A 33 6.82 -20.44 8.12
CA VAL A 33 6.03 -20.05 6.95
C VAL A 33 6.74 -18.96 6.17
N LEU A 34 6.81 -19.14 4.85
CA LEU A 34 7.22 -18.12 3.90
C LEU A 34 5.96 -17.50 3.28
N THR A 35 5.79 -16.18 3.43
CA THR A 35 4.72 -15.42 2.77
C THR A 35 5.29 -14.52 1.69
N GLY A 36 4.45 -14.12 0.74
CA GLY A 36 4.76 -13.08 -0.22
C GLY A 36 3.50 -12.32 -0.57
N ASP A 37 3.54 -11.01 -0.36
CA ASP A 37 2.50 -10.08 -0.79
C ASP A 37 2.92 -9.40 -2.09
N TYR A 38 2.18 -9.63 -3.16
CA TYR A 38 2.47 -9.14 -4.52
C TYR A 38 1.38 -8.23 -5.05
N LEU A 39 0.22 -8.15 -4.38
CA LEU A 39 -0.96 -7.55 -4.94
C LEU A 39 -1.25 -6.18 -4.32
N ALA A 40 -1.47 -5.24 -5.23
CA ALA A 40 -2.11 -3.96 -4.97
C ALA A 40 -3.16 -3.72 -6.06
N GLU A 41 -3.96 -2.69 -5.94
CA GLU A 41 -4.97 -2.31 -6.94
C GLU A 41 -4.37 -2.17 -8.34
N LEU A 42 -3.18 -1.55 -8.42
CA LEU A 42 -2.43 -1.41 -9.68
C LEU A 42 -2.00 -2.78 -10.22
N THR A 43 -1.59 -3.70 -9.37
CA THR A 43 -1.15 -5.05 -9.78
C THR A 43 -2.27 -5.81 -10.46
N MET A 44 -3.51 -5.72 -9.94
CA MET A 44 -4.67 -6.37 -10.57
C MET A 44 -4.85 -5.91 -12.02
N THR A 45 -4.63 -4.63 -12.30
CA THR A 45 -4.66 -4.09 -13.68
C THR A 45 -3.50 -4.61 -14.53
N ILE A 46 -2.31 -4.74 -13.97
CA ILE A 46 -1.15 -5.33 -14.68
C ILE A 46 -1.46 -6.78 -15.06
N LEU A 47 -2.02 -7.56 -14.14
CA LEU A 47 -2.39 -8.95 -14.38
C LEU A 47 -3.52 -9.08 -15.41
N PHE A 48 -4.50 -8.19 -15.39
CA PHE A 48 -5.54 -8.11 -16.42
C PHE A 48 -4.94 -7.87 -17.81
N ASN A 49 -4.02 -6.93 -17.94
CA ASN A 49 -3.32 -6.66 -19.19
C ASN A 49 -2.44 -7.83 -19.65
N GLN A 50 -1.91 -8.63 -18.72
CA GLN A 50 -1.20 -9.87 -19.06
C GLN A 50 -2.16 -10.90 -19.70
N ARG A 51 -3.36 -11.11 -19.14
CA ARG A 51 -4.38 -11.99 -19.71
C ARG A 51 -4.74 -11.56 -21.12
N LEU A 52 -5.03 -10.29 -21.33
CA LEU A 52 -5.37 -9.76 -22.66
C LEU A 52 -4.26 -9.98 -23.70
N LYS A 53 -2.99 -9.88 -23.31
CA LYS A 53 -1.85 -9.95 -24.24
C LYS A 53 -1.31 -11.36 -24.44
N ARG A 54 -1.43 -12.24 -23.45
CA ARG A 54 -0.72 -13.54 -23.40
C ARG A 54 -1.63 -14.75 -23.30
N GLY A 55 -2.94 -14.55 -23.09
CA GLY A 55 -3.94 -15.61 -23.00
C GLY A 55 -4.59 -15.73 -21.63
N ASP A 56 -5.75 -16.39 -21.60
CA ASP A 56 -6.59 -16.54 -20.41
C ASP A 56 -5.97 -17.41 -19.32
N ASP A 57 -4.95 -18.18 -19.65
CA ASP A 57 -4.15 -18.99 -18.71
C ASP A 57 -3.17 -18.14 -17.88
N LYS A 58 -3.05 -16.84 -18.15
CA LYS A 58 -2.21 -15.88 -17.40
C LYS A 58 -3.06 -15.05 -16.43
N GLY A 59 -2.47 -14.04 -15.80
CA GLY A 59 -3.12 -13.19 -14.80
C GLY A 59 -2.69 -13.49 -13.37
N TYR A 60 -1.51 -14.08 -13.21
CA TYR A 60 -0.85 -14.33 -11.94
C TYR A 60 0.58 -13.78 -11.94
N VAL A 61 1.20 -13.70 -10.77
CA VAL A 61 2.53 -13.09 -10.57
C VAL A 61 3.64 -14.09 -10.94
N GLY A 62 4.14 -14.02 -12.15
CA GLY A 62 5.20 -14.92 -12.63
C GLY A 62 6.54 -14.78 -11.92
N THR A 63 6.78 -13.69 -11.18
CA THR A 63 7.97 -13.49 -10.35
C THR A 63 8.07 -14.53 -9.26
N PHE A 64 6.95 -14.86 -8.60
CA PHE A 64 6.91 -15.87 -7.56
C PHE A 64 7.31 -17.26 -8.08
N LEU A 65 6.93 -17.65 -9.30
CA LEU A 65 7.33 -18.94 -9.87
C LEU A 65 8.85 -19.08 -10.01
N LYS A 66 9.55 -17.96 -10.27
CA LYS A 66 11.02 -17.95 -10.30
C LYS A 66 11.60 -18.12 -8.90
N GLN A 67 11.05 -17.40 -7.92
CA GLN A 67 11.45 -17.53 -6.52
C GLN A 67 11.21 -18.95 -6.00
N LEU A 68 10.05 -19.54 -6.33
CA LEU A 68 9.72 -20.92 -5.93
C LEU A 68 10.74 -21.94 -6.43
N LYS A 69 11.20 -21.83 -7.67
CA LYS A 69 12.23 -22.72 -8.23
C LYS A 69 13.51 -22.74 -7.39
N ASP A 70 13.87 -21.61 -6.81
CA ASP A 70 15.07 -21.46 -6.00
C ASP A 70 14.92 -22.02 -4.58
N VAL A 71 13.67 -22.04 -4.03
CA VAL A 71 13.46 -22.35 -2.61
C VAL A 71 12.65 -23.62 -2.33
N ALA A 72 11.91 -24.16 -3.32
CA ALA A 72 10.98 -25.28 -3.11
C ALA A 72 11.63 -26.48 -2.41
N LYS A 73 12.83 -26.86 -2.82
CA LYS A 73 13.57 -27.98 -2.23
C LYS A 73 13.89 -27.72 -0.75
N THR A 74 14.41 -26.54 -0.43
CA THR A 74 14.74 -26.15 0.95
C THR A 74 13.49 -26.04 1.81
N CYS A 75 12.38 -25.50 1.26
CA CYS A 75 11.11 -25.46 1.97
C CYS A 75 10.60 -26.86 2.30
N LYS A 76 10.68 -27.80 1.36
CA LYS A 76 10.30 -29.21 1.59
C LYS A 76 11.18 -29.87 2.66
N GLU A 77 12.49 -29.71 2.57
CA GLU A 77 13.45 -30.28 3.52
C GLU A 77 13.31 -29.73 4.95
N LYS A 78 12.93 -28.45 5.07
CA LYS A 78 12.76 -27.75 6.37
C LYS A 78 11.29 -27.69 6.83
N GLU A 79 10.37 -28.31 6.11
CA GLU A 79 8.92 -28.32 6.37
C GLU A 79 8.32 -26.90 6.42
N ILE A 80 8.89 -25.93 5.70
CA ILE A 80 8.41 -24.56 5.61
C ILE A 80 7.15 -24.54 4.71
N LYS A 81 6.05 -24.03 5.26
CA LYS A 81 4.82 -23.79 4.48
C LYS A 81 4.98 -22.53 3.63
N ILE A 82 4.32 -22.50 2.47
CA ILE A 82 4.32 -21.32 1.59
C ILE A 82 2.89 -20.83 1.43
N VAL A 83 2.65 -19.53 1.70
CA VAL A 83 1.35 -18.89 1.53
C VAL A 83 1.53 -17.59 0.77
N THR A 84 0.86 -17.42 -0.37
CA THR A 84 1.07 -16.25 -1.22
C THR A 84 -0.20 -15.82 -1.93
N ASN A 85 -0.38 -14.51 -2.11
CA ASN A 85 -1.45 -13.94 -2.93
C ASN A 85 -1.06 -13.78 -4.43
N ALA A 86 0.08 -14.33 -4.82
CA ALA A 86 0.59 -14.26 -6.20
C ALA A 86 -0.35 -14.85 -7.26
N GLY A 87 -1.38 -15.59 -6.86
CA GLY A 87 -2.42 -16.14 -7.75
C GLY A 87 -3.20 -15.08 -8.52
N GLY A 88 -3.38 -13.90 -7.90
CA GLY A 88 -3.97 -12.74 -8.55
C GLY A 88 -5.33 -13.02 -9.18
N LEU A 89 -5.46 -12.82 -10.50
CA LEU A 89 -6.67 -13.09 -11.27
C LEU A 89 -6.84 -14.56 -11.70
N ASN A 90 -5.86 -15.43 -11.43
CA ASN A 90 -5.88 -16.82 -11.90
C ASN A 90 -5.09 -17.77 -11.00
N PRO A 91 -5.54 -17.96 -9.74
CA PRO A 91 -4.85 -18.84 -8.79
C PRO A 91 -4.78 -20.30 -9.25
N LYS A 92 -5.81 -20.77 -9.95
CA LYS A 92 -5.86 -22.13 -10.53
C LYS A 92 -4.72 -22.39 -11.52
N SER A 93 -4.55 -21.50 -12.51
CA SER A 93 -3.48 -21.67 -13.50
C SER A 93 -2.11 -21.57 -12.84
N MET A 94 -1.96 -20.71 -11.84
CA MET A 94 -0.71 -20.60 -11.09
C MET A 94 -0.42 -21.88 -10.30
N ALA A 95 -1.41 -22.48 -9.64
CA ALA A 95 -1.25 -23.76 -8.93
C ALA A 95 -0.82 -24.87 -9.88
N ASN A 96 -1.36 -24.92 -11.09
CA ASN A 96 -0.94 -25.88 -12.12
C ASN A 96 0.53 -25.68 -12.52
N GLU A 97 0.96 -24.43 -12.75
CA GLU A 97 2.37 -24.14 -13.07
C GLU A 97 3.30 -24.50 -11.89
N ILE A 98 2.87 -24.30 -10.65
CA ILE A 98 3.60 -24.75 -9.46
C ILE A 98 3.77 -26.28 -9.47
N GLN A 99 2.71 -27.04 -9.74
CA GLN A 99 2.79 -28.49 -9.82
C GLN A 99 3.76 -28.96 -10.90
N ILE A 100 3.79 -28.30 -12.07
CA ILE A 100 4.76 -28.59 -13.13
C ILE A 100 6.20 -28.35 -12.62
N ILE A 101 6.45 -27.21 -11.98
CA ILE A 101 7.76 -26.87 -11.40
C ILE A 101 8.19 -27.90 -10.35
N LEU A 102 7.29 -28.30 -9.45
CA LEU A 102 7.59 -29.31 -8.43
C LEU A 102 7.94 -30.66 -9.07
N SER A 103 7.19 -31.07 -10.10
CA SER A 103 7.48 -32.29 -10.86
C SER A 103 8.86 -32.24 -11.55
N GLU A 104 9.21 -31.09 -12.17
CA GLU A 104 10.53 -30.89 -12.77
C GLU A 104 11.66 -30.99 -11.74
N LEU A 105 11.41 -30.59 -10.49
CA LEU A 105 12.35 -30.66 -9.38
C LEU A 105 12.35 -32.03 -8.67
N GLY A 106 11.44 -32.95 -9.05
CA GLY A 106 11.28 -34.25 -8.40
C GLY A 106 10.75 -34.15 -6.97
N LEU A 107 9.92 -33.13 -6.68
CA LEU A 107 9.35 -32.84 -5.36
C LEU A 107 7.85 -33.18 -5.35
N GLU A 108 7.41 -33.83 -4.28
CA GLU A 108 5.99 -34.03 -3.98
C GLU A 108 5.58 -33.10 -2.84
N MET A 109 4.76 -32.09 -3.18
CA MET A 109 4.18 -31.14 -2.22
C MET A 109 2.70 -30.95 -2.53
N GLN A 110 1.90 -30.81 -1.46
CA GLN A 110 0.46 -30.55 -1.56
C GLN A 110 0.22 -29.07 -1.88
N VAL A 111 -0.35 -28.78 -3.05
CA VAL A 111 -0.64 -27.42 -3.52
C VAL A 111 -2.14 -27.19 -3.49
N ALA A 112 -2.58 -26.26 -2.66
CA ALA A 112 -3.95 -25.75 -2.66
C ALA A 112 -4.01 -24.40 -3.40
N TYR A 113 -5.17 -24.11 -3.99
CA TYR A 113 -5.51 -22.76 -4.40
C TYR A 113 -6.88 -22.36 -3.88
N ILE A 114 -7.05 -21.05 -3.69
CA ILE A 114 -8.31 -20.44 -3.25
C ILE A 114 -8.89 -19.65 -4.41
N ASP A 115 -10.21 -19.66 -4.58
CA ASP A 115 -10.94 -18.81 -5.51
C ASP A 115 -12.22 -18.25 -4.88
N GLY A 116 -13.01 -17.50 -5.67
CA GLY A 116 -14.28 -16.91 -5.22
C GLY A 116 -14.24 -15.40 -5.02
N ASP A 117 -13.10 -14.78 -5.19
CA ASP A 117 -12.90 -13.32 -5.17
C ASP A 117 -13.41 -12.64 -6.45
N ASP A 118 -13.36 -13.33 -7.61
CA ASP A 118 -13.77 -12.77 -8.91
C ASP A 118 -15.29 -12.58 -9.01
N LEU A 119 -15.70 -11.32 -8.99
CA LEU A 119 -17.11 -10.90 -9.11
C LEU A 119 -17.54 -10.70 -10.56
N MET A 120 -16.61 -10.59 -11.53
CA MET A 120 -16.93 -10.30 -12.93
C MET A 120 -17.97 -11.25 -13.55
N PRO A 121 -17.89 -12.58 -13.37
CA PRO A 121 -18.87 -13.49 -13.95
C PRO A 121 -20.28 -13.32 -13.41
N ARG A 122 -20.41 -12.72 -12.21
CA ARG A 122 -21.70 -12.55 -11.51
C ARG A 122 -22.12 -11.08 -11.36
N MET A 123 -21.35 -10.15 -11.93
CA MET A 123 -21.58 -8.71 -11.75
C MET A 123 -23.00 -8.30 -12.09
N SER A 124 -23.53 -8.77 -13.25
CA SER A 124 -24.89 -8.45 -13.68
C SER A 124 -25.96 -9.01 -12.73
N ASP A 125 -25.77 -10.24 -12.23
CA ASP A 125 -26.71 -10.87 -11.30
C ASP A 125 -26.69 -10.17 -9.94
N LEU A 126 -25.52 -9.78 -9.46
CA LEU A 126 -25.35 -9.02 -8.22
C LEU A 126 -26.05 -7.65 -8.32
N GLN A 127 -25.86 -6.93 -9.43
CA GLN A 127 -26.55 -5.67 -9.66
C GLN A 127 -28.07 -5.84 -9.74
N ASN A 128 -28.56 -6.88 -10.40
CA ASN A 128 -29.99 -7.19 -10.47
C ASN A 128 -30.57 -7.59 -9.11
N SER A 129 -29.77 -8.13 -8.20
CA SER A 129 -30.17 -8.45 -6.82
C SER A 129 -30.09 -7.27 -5.84
N GLY A 130 -29.66 -6.09 -6.32
CA GLY A 130 -29.64 -4.86 -5.55
C GLY A 130 -28.26 -4.40 -5.07
N GLU A 131 -27.16 -5.07 -5.50
CA GLU A 131 -25.80 -4.59 -5.21
C GLU A 131 -25.44 -3.41 -6.13
N GLU A 132 -25.38 -2.22 -5.56
CA GLU A 132 -25.11 -0.99 -6.32
C GLU A 132 -23.61 -0.73 -6.51
N PHE A 133 -22.73 -1.42 -5.76
CA PHE A 133 -21.28 -1.19 -5.76
C PHE A 133 -20.93 0.30 -5.62
N ILE A 134 -21.52 0.92 -4.58
CA ILE A 134 -21.30 2.35 -4.29
C ILE A 134 -19.82 2.58 -3.99
N ASN A 135 -19.23 3.56 -4.67
CA ASN A 135 -17.87 3.99 -4.40
C ASN A 135 -17.76 4.56 -2.98
N ILE A 136 -16.86 4.01 -2.17
CA ILE A 136 -16.70 4.37 -0.76
C ILE A 136 -16.27 5.85 -0.59
N ASP A 137 -15.47 6.37 -1.54
CA ASP A 137 -14.90 7.71 -1.43
C ASP A 137 -15.85 8.79 -2.03
N LYS A 138 -16.68 8.42 -3.02
CA LYS A 138 -17.50 9.35 -3.82
C LYS A 138 -19.00 9.24 -3.58
N GLU A 139 -19.45 8.18 -2.92
CA GLU A 139 -20.87 7.89 -2.66
C GLU A 139 -21.74 7.81 -3.92
N VAL A 140 -21.16 7.36 -5.05
CA VAL A 140 -21.83 7.20 -6.35
C VAL A 140 -21.93 5.72 -6.68
N SER A 141 -23.04 5.28 -7.32
CA SER A 141 -23.21 3.89 -7.75
C SER A 141 -22.32 3.56 -8.95
N LEU A 142 -21.89 2.30 -9.08
CA LEU A 142 -21.08 1.85 -10.22
C LEU A 142 -21.83 2.06 -11.54
N LYS A 143 -23.14 1.86 -11.56
CA LYS A 143 -23.99 2.07 -12.73
C LYS A 143 -23.97 3.52 -13.22
N ASP A 144 -23.94 4.47 -12.29
CA ASP A 144 -23.95 5.90 -12.61
C ASP A 144 -22.56 6.44 -12.95
N SER A 145 -21.50 5.64 -12.76
CA SER A 145 -20.12 6.02 -13.10
C SER A 145 -19.91 6.27 -14.59
N GLY A 146 -20.68 5.59 -15.44
CA GLY A 146 -20.52 5.65 -16.90
C GLY A 146 -19.24 4.98 -17.45
N TYR A 147 -18.49 4.28 -16.60
CA TYR A 147 -17.27 3.55 -17.00
C TYR A 147 -17.55 2.08 -17.29
N THR A 148 -16.67 1.47 -18.08
CA THR A 148 -16.67 0.01 -18.31
C THR A 148 -15.81 -0.68 -17.28
N THR A 149 -16.35 -1.71 -16.62
CA THR A 149 -15.62 -2.53 -15.65
C THR A 149 -14.64 -3.46 -16.37
N LEU A 150 -13.39 -3.49 -15.90
CA LEU A 150 -12.30 -4.34 -16.39
C LEU A 150 -12.08 -5.55 -15.49
N THR A 151 -12.02 -5.32 -14.18
CA THR A 151 -11.90 -6.36 -13.14
C THR A 151 -12.73 -5.97 -11.93
N ALA A 152 -13.21 -6.96 -11.20
CA ALA A 152 -13.90 -6.77 -9.92
C ALA A 152 -13.59 -7.96 -9.02
N ASN A 153 -12.82 -7.72 -7.95
CA ASN A 153 -12.37 -8.76 -7.04
C ASN A 153 -12.68 -8.36 -5.60
N ALA A 154 -13.37 -9.23 -4.85
CA ALA A 154 -13.54 -9.06 -3.43
C ALA A 154 -12.23 -9.36 -2.69
N TYR A 155 -11.98 -8.63 -1.60
CA TYR A 155 -10.88 -8.99 -0.70
C TYR A 155 -11.34 -10.12 0.21
N LEU A 156 -10.83 -11.34 -0.04
CA LEU A 156 -11.10 -12.48 0.82
C LEU A 156 -10.31 -12.38 2.13
N GLY A 157 -10.72 -13.16 3.13
CA GLY A 157 -10.04 -13.25 4.42
C GLY A 157 -9.03 -14.40 4.48
N ALA A 158 -8.75 -14.81 5.72
CA ALA A 158 -7.74 -15.82 6.06
C ALA A 158 -8.30 -17.25 6.17
N TRP A 159 -9.62 -17.41 6.16
CA TRP A 159 -10.23 -18.72 6.53
C TRP A 159 -10.04 -19.78 5.48
N GLY A 160 -10.00 -19.42 4.20
CA GLY A 160 -9.61 -20.36 3.15
C GLY A 160 -8.16 -20.81 3.29
N ILE A 161 -7.27 -19.92 3.72
CA ILE A 161 -5.86 -20.27 3.98
C ILE A 161 -5.76 -21.27 5.14
N LYS A 162 -6.48 -20.99 6.25
CA LYS A 162 -6.52 -21.90 7.39
C LYS A 162 -7.05 -23.28 6.98
N GLU A 163 -8.17 -23.34 6.27
CA GLU A 163 -8.76 -24.61 5.79
C GLU A 163 -7.79 -25.39 4.92
N ALA A 164 -7.11 -24.73 3.97
CA ALA A 164 -6.11 -25.38 3.13
C ALA A 164 -4.97 -26.01 3.95
N LEU A 165 -4.46 -25.27 4.95
CA LEU A 165 -3.40 -25.75 5.85
C LEU A 165 -3.89 -26.88 6.77
N ASP A 166 -5.12 -26.80 7.30
CA ASP A 166 -5.76 -27.88 8.09
C ASP A 166 -5.89 -29.20 7.27
N ARG A 167 -6.09 -29.08 5.96
CA ARG A 167 -6.14 -30.21 5.02
C ARG A 167 -4.76 -30.72 4.58
N GLY A 168 -3.69 -30.12 5.08
CA GLY A 168 -2.32 -30.57 4.83
C GLY A 168 -1.66 -29.92 3.62
N ALA A 169 -2.18 -28.80 3.08
CA ALA A 169 -1.49 -28.05 2.06
C ALA A 169 -0.10 -27.61 2.55
N GLU A 170 0.89 -27.68 1.67
CA GLU A 170 2.25 -27.20 1.89
C GLU A 170 2.48 -25.87 1.18
N ILE A 171 1.74 -25.64 0.07
CA ILE A 171 1.72 -24.41 -0.69
C ILE A 171 0.26 -23.97 -0.85
N VAL A 172 -0.07 -22.74 -0.47
CA VAL A 172 -1.40 -22.15 -0.63
C VAL A 172 -1.29 -20.93 -1.55
N VAL A 173 -1.99 -21.01 -2.68
CA VAL A 173 -2.04 -19.95 -3.69
C VAL A 173 -3.36 -19.21 -3.55
N CYS A 174 -3.29 -17.95 -3.12
CA CYS A 174 -4.44 -17.10 -2.93
C CYS A 174 -4.67 -16.17 -4.13
N PRO A 175 -5.93 -15.80 -4.41
CA PRO A 175 -6.28 -14.71 -5.31
C PRO A 175 -6.17 -13.36 -4.60
N ARG A 176 -7.11 -12.41 -4.81
CA ARG A 176 -7.18 -11.18 -4.03
C ARG A 176 -7.71 -11.46 -2.62
N VAL A 177 -6.82 -11.61 -1.69
CA VAL A 177 -7.09 -11.62 -0.24
C VAL A 177 -6.67 -10.27 0.36
N THR A 178 -7.06 -9.97 1.60
CA THR A 178 -6.45 -8.85 2.34
C THR A 178 -4.97 -9.15 2.59
N ASP A 179 -4.14 -8.12 2.60
CA ASP A 179 -2.68 -8.29 2.63
C ASP A 179 -2.22 -9.03 3.91
N ALA A 180 -2.88 -8.77 5.04
CA ALA A 180 -2.63 -9.48 6.29
C ALA A 180 -3.16 -10.93 6.32
N ALA A 181 -4.06 -11.33 5.42
CA ALA A 181 -4.66 -12.68 5.44
C ALA A 181 -3.60 -13.79 5.31
N VAL A 182 -2.51 -13.53 4.56
CA VAL A 182 -1.41 -14.49 4.38
C VAL A 182 -0.59 -14.71 5.66
N VAL A 183 -0.84 -13.90 6.70
CA VAL A 183 -0.25 -14.02 8.04
C VAL A 183 -1.28 -14.55 9.05
N ILE A 184 -2.51 -14.01 9.01
CA ILE A 184 -3.61 -14.45 9.89
C ILE A 184 -3.90 -15.94 9.70
N GLY A 185 -3.99 -16.41 8.44
CA GLY A 185 -4.34 -17.81 8.13
C GLY A 185 -3.36 -18.82 8.73
N PRO A 186 -2.05 -18.71 8.51
CA PRO A 186 -1.05 -19.56 9.16
C PRO A 186 -1.05 -19.49 10.68
N ALA A 187 -1.24 -18.31 11.28
CA ALA A 187 -1.32 -18.17 12.73
C ALA A 187 -2.57 -18.88 13.29
N ALA A 188 -3.73 -18.64 12.67
CA ALA A 188 -4.98 -19.29 13.05
C ALA A 188 -4.93 -20.82 12.89
N TRP A 189 -4.23 -21.32 11.85
CA TRP A 189 -3.96 -22.73 11.65
C TRP A 189 -3.06 -23.30 12.77
N LYS A 190 -1.95 -22.66 13.05
CA LYS A 190 -0.96 -23.13 14.04
C LYS A 190 -1.55 -23.26 15.43
N PHE A 191 -2.35 -22.29 15.85
CA PHE A 191 -2.92 -22.21 17.20
C PHE A 191 -4.37 -22.69 17.26
N ASN A 192 -4.92 -23.15 16.15
CA ASN A 192 -6.31 -23.59 16.02
C ASN A 192 -7.31 -22.53 16.54
N TRP A 193 -7.06 -21.24 16.21
CA TRP A 193 -7.97 -20.16 16.58
C TRP A 193 -9.32 -20.31 15.87
N LYS A 194 -10.33 -19.82 16.56
CA LYS A 194 -11.71 -19.76 16.08
C LYS A 194 -12.02 -18.38 15.53
N ARG A 195 -13.16 -18.26 14.87
CA ARG A 195 -13.60 -17.01 14.25
C ARG A 195 -13.98 -15.90 15.24
N ASP A 196 -14.17 -16.26 16.52
CA ASP A 196 -14.48 -15.37 17.64
C ASP A 196 -13.27 -15.08 18.56
N ASP A 197 -12.10 -15.61 18.23
CA ASP A 197 -10.85 -15.27 18.93
C ASP A 197 -10.33 -13.91 18.46
N PHE A 198 -11.14 -12.86 18.62
CA PHE A 198 -10.90 -11.55 17.98
C PHE A 198 -9.59 -10.88 18.37
N ASP A 199 -9.16 -10.95 19.63
CA ASP A 199 -7.91 -10.34 20.08
C ASP A 199 -6.69 -11.01 19.44
N GLN A 200 -6.72 -12.34 19.33
CA GLN A 200 -5.67 -13.12 18.69
C GLN A 200 -5.60 -12.83 17.19
N LEU A 201 -6.75 -12.82 16.52
CA LEU A 201 -6.86 -12.47 15.10
C LEU A 201 -6.40 -11.03 14.83
N ALA A 202 -6.76 -10.08 15.71
CA ALA A 202 -6.32 -8.69 15.60
C ALA A 202 -4.80 -8.54 15.77
N GLY A 203 -4.18 -9.33 16.67
CA GLY A 203 -2.75 -9.39 16.82
C GLY A 203 -2.06 -9.88 15.54
N ALA A 204 -2.53 -11.01 14.97
CA ALA A 204 -1.99 -11.53 13.72
C ALA A 204 -2.24 -10.57 12.54
N LEU A 205 -3.37 -9.85 12.51
CA LEU A 205 -3.64 -8.83 11.53
C LEU A 205 -2.62 -7.69 11.62
N ALA A 206 -2.36 -7.19 12.84
CA ALA A 206 -1.36 -6.15 13.05
C ALA A 206 0.05 -6.61 12.64
N ALA A 207 0.41 -7.87 12.94
CA ALA A 207 1.67 -8.46 12.49
C ALA A 207 1.75 -8.52 10.96
N GLY A 208 0.68 -8.96 10.29
CA GLY A 208 0.57 -9.00 8.84
C GLY A 208 0.72 -7.62 8.21
N HIS A 209 -0.02 -6.63 8.71
CA HIS A 209 0.06 -5.25 8.26
C HIS A 209 1.48 -4.63 8.40
N ILE A 210 2.21 -4.97 9.45
CA ILE A 210 3.58 -4.49 9.62
C ILE A 210 4.52 -5.10 8.58
N ILE A 211 4.40 -6.41 8.29
CA ILE A 211 5.37 -7.11 7.43
C ILE A 211 5.00 -7.14 5.95
N GLU A 212 3.74 -6.86 5.57
CA GLU A 212 3.24 -6.95 4.19
C GLU A 212 4.09 -6.17 3.17
N CYS A 213 4.54 -4.97 3.54
CA CYS A 213 5.37 -4.12 2.69
C CYS A 213 6.88 -4.46 2.74
N GLY A 214 7.25 -5.66 3.17
CA GLY A 214 8.61 -6.17 3.12
C GLY A 214 9.62 -5.31 3.86
N CYS A 215 10.68 -4.92 3.17
CA CYS A 215 11.81 -4.19 3.76
C CYS A 215 11.45 -2.84 4.42
N GLN A 216 10.23 -2.33 4.27
CA GLN A 216 9.82 -1.11 4.96
C GLN A 216 9.75 -1.31 6.48
N ALA A 217 9.35 -2.51 6.95
CA ALA A 217 9.38 -2.84 8.37
C ALA A 217 10.79 -2.95 8.95
N THR A 218 11.78 -3.09 8.10
CA THR A 218 13.19 -3.25 8.47
C THR A 218 14.06 -2.04 8.09
N GLY A 219 13.45 -0.86 7.96
CA GLY A 219 14.13 0.42 7.77
C GLY A 219 14.08 0.99 6.35
N GLY A 220 13.51 0.28 5.37
CA GLY A 220 13.23 0.85 4.06
C GLY A 220 12.22 1.99 4.17
N ASN A 221 12.49 3.11 3.49
CA ASN A 221 11.63 4.31 3.54
C ASN A 221 11.37 4.90 4.95
N TYR A 222 12.23 4.57 5.91
CA TYR A 222 12.12 5.08 7.27
C TYR A 222 12.53 6.56 7.36
N ALA A 223 11.70 7.37 8.04
CA ALA A 223 11.90 8.81 8.12
C ALA A 223 13.26 9.21 8.73
N PHE A 224 13.76 8.45 9.70
CA PHE A 224 15.10 8.65 10.28
C PHE A 224 16.11 7.69 9.62
N PHE A 225 16.22 7.76 8.31
CA PHE A 225 17.01 6.82 7.49
C PHE A 225 18.49 6.75 7.89
N GLU A 226 19.05 7.78 8.52
CA GLU A 226 20.43 7.81 9.03
C GLU A 226 20.66 6.82 10.19
N GLU A 227 19.59 6.33 10.85
CA GLU A 227 19.65 5.31 11.88
C GLU A 227 19.77 3.89 11.31
N VAL A 228 19.46 3.71 10.02
CA VAL A 228 19.56 2.40 9.35
C VAL A 228 21.02 2.11 9.02
N PRO A 229 21.61 1.01 9.54
CA PRO A 229 23.04 0.75 9.38
C PRO A 229 23.49 0.60 7.93
N SER A 230 22.67 -0.03 7.05
CA SER A 230 22.96 -0.18 5.63
C SER A 230 21.70 -0.49 4.82
N PHE A 231 21.61 0.07 3.61
CA PHE A 231 20.58 -0.24 2.63
C PHE A 231 20.99 -1.31 1.61
N GLU A 232 22.23 -1.78 1.62
CA GLU A 232 22.70 -2.78 0.65
C GLU A 232 22.04 -4.15 0.84
N ASN A 233 21.82 -4.54 2.09
CA ASN A 233 21.13 -5.77 2.46
C ASN A 233 20.21 -5.50 3.66
N VAL A 234 19.10 -4.83 3.42
CA VAL A 234 18.18 -4.42 4.49
C VAL A 234 17.61 -5.62 5.25
N GLY A 235 17.36 -6.73 4.56
CA GLY A 235 16.66 -7.91 5.09
C GLY A 235 15.14 -7.72 5.12
N PHE A 236 14.42 -8.82 4.95
CA PHE A 236 12.96 -8.83 5.06
C PHE A 236 12.52 -9.11 6.49
N PRO A 237 11.30 -8.69 6.87
CA PRO A 237 10.79 -8.87 8.22
C PRO A 237 10.29 -10.29 8.49
N ILE A 238 10.34 -10.66 9.76
CA ILE A 238 9.77 -11.88 10.33
C ILE A 238 8.85 -11.48 11.48
N ALA A 239 7.61 -11.97 11.45
CA ALA A 239 6.71 -11.92 12.60
C ALA A 239 6.77 -13.25 13.37
N GLU A 240 7.14 -13.19 14.64
CA GLU A 240 7.12 -14.34 15.55
C GLU A 240 5.88 -14.22 16.44
N ILE A 241 4.79 -14.91 16.06
CA ILE A 241 3.46 -14.77 16.67
C ILE A 241 3.28 -15.83 17.76
N GLN A 242 2.72 -15.43 18.91
CA GLN A 242 2.39 -16.28 20.04
C GLN A 242 0.90 -16.66 20.04
N SER A 243 0.54 -17.67 20.81
CA SER A 243 -0.83 -18.20 20.86
C SER A 243 -1.88 -17.21 21.39
N ASP A 244 -1.47 -16.16 22.10
CA ASP A 244 -2.33 -15.08 22.60
C ASP A 244 -2.48 -13.89 21.62
N GLY A 245 -1.88 -13.99 20.42
CA GLY A 245 -1.88 -12.94 19.42
C GLY A 245 -0.79 -11.87 19.59
N SER A 246 -0.03 -11.89 20.68
CA SER A 246 1.15 -11.03 20.81
C SER A 246 2.27 -11.54 19.88
N PHE A 247 3.19 -10.66 19.48
CA PHE A 247 4.21 -11.04 18.53
C PHE A 247 5.49 -10.20 18.65
N PHE A 248 6.56 -10.73 18.07
CA PHE A 248 7.79 -9.97 17.84
C PHE A 248 7.95 -9.69 16.35
N ILE A 249 8.41 -8.49 16.02
CA ILE A 249 8.94 -8.17 14.70
C ILE A 249 10.46 -8.22 14.79
N THR A 250 11.07 -8.94 13.85
CA THR A 250 12.51 -9.10 13.76
C THR A 250 12.93 -9.30 12.30
N LYS A 251 14.22 -9.55 12.08
CA LYS A 251 14.81 -9.91 10.79
C LYS A 251 15.95 -10.90 11.00
N HIS A 252 16.42 -11.55 9.93
CA HIS A 252 17.58 -12.43 10.06
C HIS A 252 18.83 -11.66 10.51
N PRO A 253 19.67 -12.25 11.35
CA PRO A 253 20.93 -11.63 11.78
C PRO A 253 21.88 -11.42 10.60
N GLY A 254 22.75 -10.42 10.71
CA GLY A 254 23.74 -10.11 9.68
C GLY A 254 23.22 -9.29 8.51
N THR A 255 21.92 -8.88 8.50
CA THR A 255 21.37 -7.95 7.53
C THR A 255 21.54 -6.50 7.98
N GLY A 256 21.61 -5.56 7.01
CA GLY A 256 21.92 -4.15 7.26
C GLY A 256 20.77 -3.28 7.73
N GLY A 257 19.53 -3.79 7.72
CA GLY A 257 18.35 -3.05 8.13
C GLY A 257 18.26 -2.79 9.63
N LEU A 258 17.22 -2.10 10.03
CA LEU A 258 16.87 -1.74 11.41
C LEU A 258 15.45 -2.17 11.73
N VAL A 259 15.26 -2.93 12.80
CA VAL A 259 13.93 -3.15 13.41
C VAL A 259 13.91 -2.43 14.75
N SER A 260 13.02 -1.47 14.89
CA SER A 260 12.87 -0.65 16.10
C SER A 260 11.40 -0.27 16.30
N THR A 261 11.06 0.22 17.48
CA THR A 261 9.73 0.82 17.72
C THR A 261 9.38 1.86 16.66
N GLY A 262 10.36 2.63 16.16
CA GLY A 262 10.15 3.64 15.12
C GLY A 262 9.78 3.02 13.77
N THR A 263 10.47 1.96 13.30
CA THR A 263 10.15 1.30 12.02
C THR A 263 8.82 0.57 12.08
N VAL A 264 8.49 -0.05 13.21
CA VAL A 264 7.21 -0.73 13.44
C VAL A 264 6.07 0.29 13.49
N THR A 265 6.23 1.41 14.21
CA THR A 265 5.24 2.50 14.26
C THR A 265 5.00 3.09 12.86
N ALA A 266 6.07 3.29 12.08
CA ALA A 266 5.95 3.79 10.70
C ALA A 266 5.07 2.89 9.84
N GLN A 267 5.19 1.57 9.96
CA GLN A 267 4.37 0.62 9.21
C GLN A 267 2.93 0.54 9.74
N LEU A 268 2.72 0.58 11.06
CA LEU A 268 1.37 0.64 11.63
C LEU A 268 0.58 1.87 11.17
N LEU A 269 1.27 2.98 10.93
CA LEU A 269 0.66 4.22 10.44
C LEU A 269 0.53 4.28 8.91
N TYR A 270 1.11 3.31 8.18
CA TYR A 270 1.11 3.32 6.73
C TYR A 270 -0.20 2.78 6.16
N GLU A 271 -0.80 3.51 5.22
CA GLU A 271 -2.02 3.11 4.50
C GLU A 271 -3.24 2.79 5.38
N ILE A 272 -3.37 3.44 6.54
CA ILE A 272 -4.56 3.32 7.39
C ILE A 272 -5.47 4.54 7.26
N SER A 273 -6.79 4.33 7.36
CA SER A 273 -7.77 5.43 7.45
C SER A 273 -7.96 5.85 8.91
N SER A 274 -8.46 4.96 9.75
CA SER A 274 -8.71 5.17 11.17
C SER A 274 -7.92 4.17 12.02
N PRO A 275 -7.85 4.35 13.35
CA PRO A 275 -7.26 3.37 14.26
C PRO A 275 -7.93 2.00 14.24
N ALA A 276 -9.24 1.95 13.90
CA ALA A 276 -9.95 0.70 13.69
C ALA A 276 -9.66 0.19 12.26
N TYR A 277 -8.76 -0.78 12.15
CA TYR A 277 -8.36 -1.36 10.88
C TYR A 277 -9.28 -2.52 10.51
N ILE A 278 -10.15 -2.28 9.52
CA ILE A 278 -11.26 -3.16 9.16
C ILE A 278 -10.80 -4.22 8.16
N ASN A 279 -10.99 -5.50 8.51
CA ASN A 279 -10.77 -6.65 7.66
C ASN A 279 -11.96 -7.63 7.71
N PRO A 280 -12.11 -8.54 6.73
CA PRO A 280 -13.19 -9.53 6.75
C PRO A 280 -13.07 -10.58 7.85
N ASP A 281 -11.91 -10.71 8.47
CA ASP A 281 -11.67 -11.67 9.56
C ASP A 281 -11.90 -11.05 10.94
N VAL A 282 -11.56 -9.78 11.12
CA VAL A 282 -11.60 -9.05 12.39
C VAL A 282 -11.41 -7.56 12.14
N VAL A 283 -11.93 -6.71 13.03
CA VAL A 283 -11.54 -5.30 13.12
C VAL A 283 -10.46 -5.18 14.20
N ALA A 284 -9.25 -4.78 13.84
CA ALA A 284 -8.15 -4.59 14.78
C ALA A 284 -8.06 -3.12 15.23
N HIS A 285 -7.96 -2.89 16.53
CA HIS A 285 -7.91 -1.57 17.15
C HIS A 285 -6.46 -1.18 17.45
N PHE A 286 -5.80 -0.48 16.53
CA PHE A 286 -4.38 -0.09 16.64
C PHE A 286 -4.11 0.92 17.75
N ASP A 287 -5.14 1.62 18.24
CA ASP A 287 -5.06 2.51 19.41
C ASP A 287 -5.01 1.76 20.75
N THR A 288 -4.95 0.42 20.75
CA THR A 288 -4.78 -0.42 21.93
C THR A 288 -3.40 -1.08 22.04
N LEU A 289 -2.64 -1.07 20.95
CA LEU A 289 -1.33 -1.71 20.86
C LEU A 289 -0.32 -1.14 21.85
N LYS A 290 0.58 -2.02 22.31
CA LYS A 290 1.81 -1.66 23.03
C LYS A 290 3.00 -2.14 22.21
N ILE A 291 4.01 -1.28 22.07
CA ILE A 291 5.19 -1.54 21.26
C ILE A 291 6.43 -1.26 22.11
N GLU A 292 7.33 -2.23 22.20
CA GLU A 292 8.52 -2.14 23.07
C GLU A 292 9.74 -2.71 22.34
N ASP A 293 10.85 -1.96 22.30
CA ASP A 293 12.15 -2.52 21.93
C ASP A 293 12.64 -3.45 23.06
N VAL A 294 12.80 -4.73 22.76
CA VAL A 294 13.19 -5.73 23.76
C VAL A 294 14.62 -6.23 23.57
N ASP A 295 15.15 -6.14 22.36
CA ASP A 295 16.53 -6.45 22.01
C ASP A 295 16.88 -5.75 20.69
N LYS A 296 18.14 -5.83 20.28
CA LYS A 296 18.59 -5.33 18.97
C LYS A 296 17.81 -6.01 17.84
N ASP A 297 17.24 -5.19 16.96
CA ASP A 297 16.42 -5.64 15.83
C ASP A 297 15.26 -6.59 16.26
N ARG A 298 14.68 -6.33 17.44
CA ARG A 298 13.61 -7.14 18.00
C ARG A 298 12.61 -6.28 18.78
N VAL A 299 11.42 -6.13 18.25
CA VAL A 299 10.33 -5.31 18.81
C VAL A 299 9.18 -6.21 19.24
N PHE A 300 8.75 -6.08 20.48
CA PHE A 300 7.57 -6.78 21.01
C PHE A 300 6.32 -5.93 20.82
N VAL A 301 5.26 -6.53 20.28
CA VAL A 301 3.96 -5.89 20.07
C VAL A 301 2.89 -6.74 20.77
N SER A 302 2.03 -6.10 21.55
CA SER A 302 0.99 -6.79 22.33
C SER A 302 -0.23 -5.92 22.54
N GLY A 303 -1.31 -6.51 23.06
CA GLY A 303 -2.50 -5.79 23.50
C GLY A 303 -3.41 -5.29 22.38
N CYS A 304 -3.25 -5.78 21.15
CA CYS A 304 -4.18 -5.48 20.07
C CYS A 304 -5.56 -6.06 20.40
N ARG A 305 -6.55 -5.19 20.57
CA ARG A 305 -7.93 -5.63 20.78
C ARG A 305 -8.62 -5.84 19.44
N GLY A 306 -9.45 -6.87 19.38
CA GLY A 306 -10.26 -7.19 18.22
C GLY A 306 -11.75 -6.97 18.46
N SER A 307 -12.48 -6.70 17.41
CA SER A 307 -13.95 -6.74 17.43
C SER A 307 -14.48 -7.45 16.17
N SER A 308 -15.78 -7.74 16.17
CA SER A 308 -16.43 -8.50 15.10
C SER A 308 -16.15 -7.90 13.72
N PRO A 309 -15.87 -8.72 12.71
CA PRO A 309 -15.73 -8.26 11.33
C PRO A 309 -17.08 -7.78 10.78
N PRO A 310 -17.07 -6.87 9.78
CA PRO A 310 -18.31 -6.44 9.14
C PRO A 310 -18.89 -7.55 8.25
N ASN A 311 -20.19 -7.50 8.01
CA ASN A 311 -20.89 -8.40 7.07
C ASN A 311 -20.68 -7.98 5.59
N LYS A 312 -19.60 -7.26 5.29
CA LYS A 312 -19.27 -6.78 3.96
C LYS A 312 -17.78 -6.94 3.70
N HIS A 313 -17.46 -7.29 2.47
CA HIS A 313 -16.09 -7.30 1.96
C HIS A 313 -15.84 -6.05 1.13
N LYS A 314 -14.63 -5.51 1.20
CA LYS A 314 -14.18 -4.52 0.23
C LYS A 314 -14.03 -5.20 -1.13
N ALA A 315 -14.40 -4.52 -2.20
CA ALA A 315 -14.17 -4.93 -3.57
C ALA A 315 -13.23 -3.94 -4.27
N CYS A 316 -12.20 -4.49 -4.92
CA CYS A 316 -11.32 -3.77 -5.84
C CYS A 316 -11.93 -3.86 -7.23
N ILE A 317 -12.51 -2.78 -7.73
CA ILE A 317 -13.07 -2.72 -9.08
C ILE A 317 -12.19 -1.77 -9.88
N ASN A 318 -11.71 -2.22 -11.03
CA ASN A 318 -10.93 -1.41 -11.95
C ASN A 318 -11.76 -1.10 -13.19
N LEU A 319 -11.82 0.18 -13.56
CA LEU A 319 -12.64 0.69 -14.64
C LEU A 319 -11.77 1.30 -15.75
N ALA A 320 -12.24 1.23 -17.00
CA ALA A 320 -11.60 1.85 -18.14
C ALA A 320 -11.84 3.37 -18.12
N GLY A 321 -10.83 4.15 -17.72
CA GLY A 321 -10.90 5.61 -17.59
C GLY A 321 -10.45 6.38 -18.84
N GLY A 322 -10.21 5.70 -19.96
CA GLY A 322 -9.68 6.33 -21.19
C GLY A 322 -8.16 6.22 -21.29
N TYR A 323 -7.55 7.26 -21.82
CA TYR A 323 -6.10 7.29 -22.11
C TYR A 323 -5.49 8.61 -21.66
N ARG A 324 -4.20 8.58 -21.37
CA ARG A 324 -3.42 9.77 -21.01
C ARG A 324 -2.11 9.83 -21.76
N ASN A 325 -1.60 11.05 -21.93
CA ASN A 325 -0.26 11.33 -22.37
C ASN A 325 0.28 12.57 -21.66
N GLY A 326 1.57 12.78 -21.70
CA GLY A 326 2.19 13.96 -21.10
C GLY A 326 3.66 14.07 -21.46
N MET A 327 4.22 15.25 -21.20
CA MET A 327 5.62 15.55 -21.47
C MET A 327 6.13 16.61 -20.50
N ASP A 328 7.38 16.49 -20.14
CA ASP A 328 8.12 17.53 -19.42
C ASP A 328 8.98 18.32 -20.41
N LEU A 329 8.79 19.63 -20.44
CA LEU A 329 9.55 20.57 -21.27
C LEU A 329 10.44 21.42 -20.38
N ILE A 330 11.63 21.73 -20.84
CA ILE A 330 12.57 22.56 -20.12
C ILE A 330 12.53 23.98 -20.67
N LEU A 331 12.41 24.93 -19.76
CA LEU A 331 12.44 26.36 -20.03
C LEU A 331 13.67 26.93 -19.36
N THR A 332 14.49 27.71 -20.10
CA THR A 332 15.75 28.19 -19.57
C THR A 332 15.86 29.71 -19.69
N GLY A 333 16.39 30.34 -18.65
CA GLY A 333 16.76 31.77 -18.65
C GLY A 333 15.58 32.70 -18.40
N LEU A 334 15.48 33.78 -19.19
CA LEU A 334 14.51 34.84 -18.95
C LEU A 334 13.08 34.48 -19.37
N ASP A 335 12.12 35.15 -18.76
CA ASP A 335 10.68 35.12 -19.13
C ASP A 335 10.07 33.71 -19.12
N ILE A 336 10.40 32.90 -18.13
CA ILE A 336 9.96 31.49 -18.01
C ILE A 336 8.44 31.37 -18.12
N GLU A 337 7.66 32.19 -17.40
CA GLU A 337 6.18 32.16 -17.45
C GLU A 337 5.64 32.47 -18.85
N LYS A 338 6.24 33.47 -19.53
CA LYS A 338 5.80 33.85 -20.89
C LYS A 338 6.12 32.75 -21.89
N LYS A 339 7.28 32.07 -21.74
CA LYS A 339 7.63 30.91 -22.57
C LYS A 339 6.66 29.75 -22.34
N ALA A 340 6.33 29.46 -21.10
CA ALA A 340 5.34 28.44 -20.74
C ALA A 340 3.98 28.75 -21.36
N GLN A 341 3.52 29.99 -21.23
CA GLN A 341 2.24 30.44 -21.79
C GLN A 341 2.25 30.35 -23.32
N ALA A 342 3.29 30.90 -23.98
CA ALA A 342 3.40 30.88 -25.44
C ALA A 342 3.35 29.43 -25.99
N PHE A 343 4.05 28.51 -25.33
CA PHE A 343 4.03 27.10 -25.71
C PHE A 343 2.65 26.47 -25.54
N THR A 344 2.06 26.61 -24.36
CA THR A 344 0.76 25.98 -24.04
C THR A 344 -0.35 26.50 -24.94
N ASP A 345 -0.42 27.81 -25.17
CA ASP A 345 -1.43 28.41 -26.05
C ASP A 345 -1.27 27.91 -27.49
N THR A 346 -0.03 27.88 -27.99
CA THR A 346 0.25 27.39 -29.35
C THR A 346 -0.11 25.91 -29.48
N LEU A 347 0.31 25.07 -28.53
CA LEU A 347 0.04 23.62 -28.55
C LEU A 347 -1.47 23.35 -28.56
N PHE A 348 -2.19 23.95 -27.60
CA PHE A 348 -3.64 23.68 -27.49
C PHE A 348 -4.44 24.25 -28.67
N ASN A 349 -4.03 25.38 -29.24
CA ASN A 349 -4.65 25.87 -30.50
C ASN A 349 -4.43 24.90 -31.66
N LEU A 350 -3.22 24.29 -31.78
CA LEU A 350 -2.91 23.33 -32.85
C LEU A 350 -3.64 21.98 -32.70
N VAL A 351 -4.06 21.60 -31.51
CA VAL A 351 -4.82 20.36 -31.28
C VAL A 351 -6.34 20.61 -31.19
N GLY A 352 -6.80 21.82 -31.49
CA GLY A 352 -8.22 22.16 -31.58
C GLY A 352 -8.85 22.71 -30.30
N GLY A 353 -8.05 23.03 -29.28
CA GLY A 353 -8.49 23.60 -28.00
C GLY A 353 -8.34 22.66 -26.80
N ARG A 354 -8.29 23.24 -25.61
CA ARG A 354 -8.21 22.47 -24.34
C ARG A 354 -9.49 21.66 -24.09
N GLU A 355 -10.61 22.14 -24.58
CA GLU A 355 -11.94 21.54 -24.48
C GLU A 355 -12.09 20.21 -25.25
N GLN A 356 -11.14 19.86 -26.09
CA GLN A 356 -11.12 18.55 -26.76
C GLN A 356 -10.74 17.41 -25.79
N PHE A 357 -10.09 17.74 -24.67
CA PHE A 357 -9.64 16.78 -23.68
C PHE A 357 -10.57 16.73 -22.47
N ASP A 358 -10.73 15.55 -21.90
CA ASP A 358 -11.49 15.37 -20.65
C ASP A 358 -10.78 16.07 -19.49
N GLU A 359 -9.41 16.10 -19.50
CA GLU A 359 -8.61 16.79 -18.51
C GLU A 359 -7.32 17.32 -19.17
N VAL A 360 -6.96 18.55 -18.81
CA VAL A 360 -5.69 19.19 -19.16
C VAL A 360 -5.04 19.73 -17.91
N ARG A 361 -3.81 19.30 -17.63
CA ARG A 361 -2.99 19.83 -16.53
C ARG A 361 -1.70 20.42 -17.07
N THR A 362 -1.34 21.59 -16.58
CA THR A 362 -0.11 22.30 -16.93
C THR A 362 0.50 22.87 -15.64
N ASP A 363 1.63 22.28 -15.21
CA ASP A 363 2.31 22.67 -13.97
C ASP A 363 3.69 23.24 -14.29
N LEU A 364 3.93 24.49 -13.91
CA LEU A 364 5.23 25.14 -14.04
C LEU A 364 6.01 25.02 -12.73
N HIS A 365 7.09 24.26 -12.74
CA HIS A 365 7.97 24.07 -11.61
C HIS A 365 9.18 24.98 -11.73
N ARG A 366 9.19 26.04 -10.91
CA ARG A 366 10.25 27.04 -10.87
C ARG A 366 11.42 26.51 -10.01
N THR A 367 12.45 26.01 -10.68
CA THR A 367 13.72 25.59 -10.07
C THR A 367 14.89 26.49 -10.47
N ASP A 368 14.63 27.38 -11.41
CA ASP A 368 15.56 28.37 -11.90
C ASP A 368 15.95 29.40 -10.83
N LYS A 369 17.22 29.79 -10.85
CA LYS A 369 17.79 30.80 -9.93
C LYS A 369 17.95 32.14 -10.65
N GLU A 370 17.82 33.22 -9.87
CA GLU A 370 18.25 34.53 -10.31
C GLU A 370 19.79 34.56 -10.41
N ASN A 371 20.33 35.01 -11.54
CA ASN A 371 21.76 35.02 -11.84
C ASN A 371 22.43 33.65 -11.64
N PRO A 372 22.07 32.62 -12.44
CA PRO A 372 22.53 31.25 -12.26
C PRO A 372 24.02 31.08 -12.56
N ASN A 373 24.69 30.14 -11.87
CA ASN A 373 26.10 29.82 -12.08
C ASN A 373 26.33 28.64 -13.05
N SER A 374 25.26 27.96 -13.43
CA SER A 374 25.29 26.88 -14.42
C SER A 374 24.04 26.91 -15.29
N ASN A 375 24.08 26.20 -16.41
CA ASN A 375 22.93 26.08 -17.30
C ASN A 375 21.74 25.39 -16.58
N GLU A 376 22.02 24.42 -15.74
CA GLU A 376 21.02 23.68 -14.97
C GLU A 376 20.34 24.58 -13.93
N GLU A 377 21.09 25.51 -13.31
CA GLU A 377 20.52 26.48 -12.37
C GLU A 377 19.60 27.51 -13.04
N ALA A 378 19.66 27.63 -14.39
CA ALA A 378 18.78 28.52 -15.14
C ALA A 378 17.50 27.84 -15.62
N MET A 379 17.27 26.56 -15.29
CA MET A 379 16.18 25.74 -15.81
C MET A 379 14.97 25.68 -14.89
N ALA A 380 13.80 25.73 -15.53
CA ALA A 380 12.49 25.38 -14.94
C ALA A 380 11.85 24.26 -15.78
N THR A 381 10.89 23.54 -15.21
CA THR A 381 10.18 22.45 -15.90
C THR A 381 8.70 22.79 -16.06
N LEU A 382 8.21 22.71 -17.29
CA LEU A 382 6.78 22.74 -17.60
C LEU A 382 6.31 21.29 -17.81
N SER A 383 5.51 20.78 -16.89
CA SER A 383 4.90 19.47 -16.99
C SER A 383 3.51 19.60 -17.62
N LEU A 384 3.28 18.84 -18.68
CA LEU A 384 2.00 18.77 -19.40
C LEU A 384 1.41 17.38 -19.23
N SER A 385 0.11 17.31 -19.00
CA SER A 385 -0.66 16.06 -19.00
C SER A 385 -2.05 16.30 -19.58
N VAL A 386 -2.49 15.37 -20.43
CA VAL A 386 -3.82 15.37 -21.05
C VAL A 386 -4.46 14.00 -20.89
N LYS A 387 -5.78 13.96 -20.69
CA LYS A 387 -6.61 12.75 -20.69
C LYS A 387 -7.74 12.88 -21.71
N SER A 388 -8.07 11.78 -22.35
CA SER A 388 -9.28 11.67 -23.20
C SER A 388 -9.72 10.21 -23.32
N LYS A 389 -10.99 10.00 -23.57
CA LYS A 389 -11.54 8.70 -23.99
C LYS A 389 -11.08 8.32 -25.40
N ASP A 390 -10.67 9.29 -26.21
CA ASP A 390 -10.13 9.08 -27.55
C ASP A 390 -8.61 8.84 -27.51
N PRO A 391 -8.14 7.59 -27.78
CA PRO A 391 -6.70 7.25 -27.78
C PRO A 391 -5.91 7.97 -28.86
N ASP A 392 -6.52 8.35 -29.99
CA ASP A 392 -5.83 9.00 -31.10
C ASP A 392 -5.53 10.46 -30.75
N LEU A 393 -6.46 11.15 -30.08
CA LEU A 393 -6.30 12.53 -29.64
C LEU A 393 -5.11 12.69 -28.67
N VAL A 394 -5.05 11.87 -27.63
CA VAL A 394 -3.93 11.90 -26.65
C VAL A 394 -2.69 11.16 -27.14
N GLY A 395 -2.80 10.39 -28.21
CA GLY A 395 -1.73 9.61 -28.80
C GLY A 395 -0.87 10.45 -29.75
N ARG A 396 -0.85 10.01 -30.99
CA ARG A 396 0.03 10.59 -32.02
C ARG A 396 -0.32 12.03 -32.36
N LEU A 397 -1.60 12.42 -32.32
CA LEU A 397 -2.01 13.81 -32.61
C LEU A 397 -1.34 14.78 -31.64
N PHE A 398 -1.49 14.52 -30.33
CA PHE A 398 -0.87 15.36 -29.29
C PHE A 398 0.65 15.36 -29.37
N SER A 399 1.26 14.18 -29.45
CA SER A 399 2.71 14.03 -29.46
C SER A 399 3.36 14.66 -30.68
N ALA A 400 2.76 14.52 -31.87
CA ALA A 400 3.29 15.10 -33.12
C ALA A 400 3.30 16.64 -33.07
N LYS A 401 2.27 17.27 -32.47
CA LYS A 401 2.23 18.74 -32.35
C LYS A 401 3.33 19.26 -31.43
N ILE A 402 3.68 18.56 -30.35
CA ILE A 402 4.82 18.93 -29.51
C ILE A 402 6.13 18.87 -30.33
N VAL A 403 6.31 17.81 -31.13
CA VAL A 403 7.50 17.68 -31.99
C VAL A 403 7.56 18.77 -33.06
N GLU A 404 6.44 19.10 -33.71
CA GLU A 404 6.36 20.18 -34.71
C GLU A 404 6.80 21.53 -34.11
N LEU A 405 6.55 21.77 -32.83
CA LEU A 405 6.92 22.99 -32.13
C LEU A 405 8.40 23.08 -31.75
N SER A 406 9.18 22.01 -31.90
CA SER A 406 10.58 21.98 -31.45
C SER A 406 11.46 23.06 -32.05
N LEU A 407 11.17 23.49 -33.28
CA LEU A 407 11.89 24.57 -34.00
C LEU A 407 11.03 25.82 -34.26
N ALA A 408 9.82 25.84 -33.74
CA ALA A 408 8.81 26.85 -34.05
C ALA A 408 8.17 27.48 -32.77
N ASN A 409 8.89 27.53 -31.67
CA ASN A 409 8.39 28.11 -30.42
C ASN A 409 9.47 28.92 -29.68
N TYR A 410 9.49 28.91 -28.35
CA TYR A 410 10.38 29.74 -27.54
C TYR A 410 11.89 29.40 -27.74
N PRO A 411 12.80 30.35 -27.49
CA PRO A 411 14.24 30.11 -27.61
C PRO A 411 14.73 29.16 -26.52
N GLY A 412 15.61 28.20 -26.90
CA GLY A 412 16.14 27.20 -25.99
C GLY A 412 15.19 26.02 -25.71
N PHE A 413 14.23 25.78 -26.63
CA PHE A 413 13.29 24.66 -26.51
C PHE A 413 14.01 23.32 -26.50
N PHE A 414 13.72 22.51 -25.48
CA PHE A 414 13.96 21.07 -25.52
C PHE A 414 13.04 20.34 -24.51
N ALA A 415 12.86 19.05 -24.74
CA ALA A 415 12.05 18.18 -23.90
C ALA A 415 12.92 17.25 -23.07
N GLN A 416 12.49 16.95 -21.85
CA GLN A 416 13.13 15.93 -21.03
C GLN A 416 12.60 14.55 -21.41
N GLY A 417 13.42 13.76 -22.08
CA GLY A 417 13.05 12.45 -22.64
C GLY A 417 12.38 12.52 -24.01
N GLY A 418 12.03 11.35 -24.54
CA GLY A 418 11.37 11.23 -25.84
C GLY A 418 9.86 11.38 -25.77
N VAL A 419 9.24 11.49 -26.95
CA VAL A 419 7.78 11.49 -27.11
C VAL A 419 7.22 10.16 -26.60
N LYS A 420 6.27 10.24 -25.68
CA LYS A 420 5.61 9.06 -25.09
C LYS A 420 4.41 8.66 -25.95
N ALA A 421 4.13 7.36 -25.98
CA ALA A 421 2.85 6.85 -26.47
C ALA A 421 1.76 7.08 -25.39
N SER A 422 0.51 7.17 -25.85
CA SER A 422 -0.61 7.19 -24.91
C SER A 422 -0.65 5.91 -24.07
N GLY A 423 -0.96 6.06 -22.79
CA GLY A 423 -1.18 4.95 -21.86
C GLY A 423 -2.62 4.90 -21.39
N PRO A 424 -3.15 3.71 -21.06
CA PRO A 424 -4.50 3.61 -20.49
C PRO A 424 -4.57 4.27 -19.12
N VAL A 425 -5.71 4.89 -18.84
CA VAL A 425 -6.10 5.37 -17.51
C VAL A 425 -7.01 4.32 -16.88
N ILE A 426 -6.65 3.88 -15.69
CA ILE A 426 -7.48 2.97 -14.91
C ILE A 426 -8.02 3.73 -13.71
N VAL A 427 -9.33 3.76 -13.62
CA VAL A 427 -10.04 4.33 -12.46
C VAL A 427 -10.22 3.23 -11.43
N TYR A 428 -9.69 3.45 -10.24
CA TYR A 428 -9.92 2.58 -9.10
C TYR A 428 -11.25 2.92 -8.45
N TRP A 429 -12.09 1.90 -8.25
CA TRP A 429 -13.41 2.02 -7.69
C TRP A 429 -13.56 1.11 -6.47
N PRO A 430 -13.24 1.60 -5.27
CA PRO A 430 -13.44 0.85 -4.05
C PRO A 430 -14.94 0.79 -3.72
N ALA A 431 -15.46 -0.40 -3.51
CA ALA A 431 -16.84 -0.63 -3.13
C ALA A 431 -16.95 -1.65 -2.00
N LEU A 432 -18.12 -1.76 -1.39
CA LEU A 432 -18.43 -2.84 -0.45
C LEU A 432 -19.43 -3.79 -1.10
N VAL A 433 -19.29 -5.09 -0.81
CA VAL A 433 -20.20 -6.16 -1.25
C VAL A 433 -20.59 -7.02 -0.04
N GLU A 434 -21.86 -7.38 0.06
CA GLU A 434 -22.37 -8.22 1.17
C GLU A 434 -21.65 -9.57 1.20
N SER A 435 -21.21 -10.03 2.40
CA SER A 435 -20.43 -11.27 2.56
C SER A 435 -21.18 -12.52 2.08
N LYS A 436 -22.53 -12.54 2.15
CA LYS A 436 -23.37 -13.62 1.59
C LYS A 436 -23.21 -13.84 0.09
N HIS A 437 -22.69 -12.83 -0.63
CA HIS A 437 -22.43 -12.90 -2.07
C HIS A 437 -21.01 -13.41 -2.37
N ILE A 438 -20.16 -13.58 -1.37
CA ILE A 438 -18.80 -14.12 -1.54
C ILE A 438 -18.86 -15.65 -1.39
N LYS A 439 -18.34 -16.34 -2.38
CA LYS A 439 -18.25 -17.81 -2.40
C LYS A 439 -16.79 -18.21 -2.39
N GLU A 440 -16.16 -18.07 -1.24
CA GLU A 440 -14.76 -18.48 -1.07
C GLU A 440 -14.67 -20.01 -1.08
N VAL A 441 -13.78 -20.55 -1.88
CA VAL A 441 -13.62 -21.99 -2.10
C VAL A 441 -12.14 -22.37 -2.10
N VAL A 442 -11.83 -23.43 -1.37
CA VAL A 442 -10.49 -24.05 -1.34
C VAL A 442 -10.48 -25.28 -2.22
N HIS A 443 -9.50 -25.38 -3.09
CA HIS A 443 -9.25 -26.55 -3.94
C HIS A 443 -7.92 -27.20 -3.52
N LEU A 444 -7.99 -28.47 -3.18
CA LEU A 444 -6.82 -29.29 -2.86
C LEU A 444 -6.97 -30.67 -3.51
N ASN A 445 -6.09 -31.00 -4.43
CA ASN A 445 -6.22 -32.19 -5.29
C ASN A 445 -7.56 -32.17 -6.03
N ASP A 446 -8.38 -33.24 -5.90
CA ASP A 446 -9.72 -33.35 -6.50
C ASP A 446 -10.85 -32.94 -5.53
N GLU A 447 -10.50 -32.45 -4.33
CA GLU A 447 -11.47 -32.07 -3.31
C GLU A 447 -11.69 -30.55 -3.32
N VAL A 448 -12.92 -30.16 -2.95
CA VAL A 448 -13.37 -28.75 -2.94
C VAL A 448 -14.07 -28.48 -1.61
N PHE A 449 -13.67 -27.40 -0.94
CA PHE A 449 -14.19 -27.02 0.38
C PHE A 449 -14.71 -25.59 0.32
N GLU A 450 -16.00 -25.40 0.62
CA GLU A 450 -16.61 -24.07 0.71
C GLU A 450 -16.36 -23.47 2.09
N ILE A 451 -16.03 -22.18 2.13
CA ILE A 451 -15.85 -21.42 3.37
C ILE A 451 -17.15 -20.72 3.72
N THR A 452 -17.64 -20.95 4.93
CA THR A 452 -18.87 -20.31 5.43
C THR A 452 -18.69 -18.79 5.49
N PRO A 453 -19.58 -18.00 4.83
CA PRO A 453 -19.52 -16.54 4.90
C PRO A 453 -19.69 -16.00 6.32
N THR A 454 -19.05 -14.90 6.64
CA THR A 454 -19.13 -14.26 7.97
C THR A 454 -20.56 -13.97 8.39
N SER A 455 -21.43 -13.54 7.47
CA SER A 455 -22.86 -13.28 7.73
C SER A 455 -23.68 -14.49 8.21
N GLU A 456 -23.17 -15.72 8.01
CA GLU A 456 -23.84 -16.96 8.40
C GLU A 456 -23.32 -17.55 9.71
N LEU A 457 -22.31 -16.93 10.33
CA LEU A 457 -21.64 -17.46 11.52
C LEU A 457 -22.37 -17.15 12.83
N GLY A 458 -23.27 -16.15 12.83
CA GLY A 458 -23.98 -15.73 14.05
C GLY A 458 -23.02 -15.20 15.13
N LEU A 459 -21.94 -14.53 14.73
CA LEU A 459 -21.00 -13.93 15.67
C LEU A 459 -21.67 -12.80 16.44
N ASP A 460 -21.38 -12.71 17.74
CA ASP A 460 -21.82 -11.61 18.58
C ASP A 460 -21.15 -10.30 18.16
N ASP A 461 -21.93 -9.21 18.10
CA ASP A 461 -21.39 -7.88 17.84
C ASP A 461 -20.63 -7.39 19.07
N ILE A 462 -19.32 -7.47 19.03
CA ILE A 462 -18.42 -6.95 20.06
C ILE A 462 -17.89 -5.61 19.60
N TYR A 463 -18.16 -4.57 20.40
CA TYR A 463 -17.65 -3.22 20.16
C TYR A 463 -16.61 -2.87 21.23
N TYR A 464 -15.45 -2.44 20.78
CA TYR A 464 -14.43 -1.91 21.66
C TYR A 464 -14.69 -0.43 21.95
N GLN A 465 -14.69 -0.06 23.23
CA GLN A 465 -14.70 1.34 23.65
C GLN A 465 -13.26 1.77 23.96
N LYS A 466 -12.83 2.85 23.27
CA LYS A 466 -11.52 3.45 23.51
C LYS A 466 -11.43 3.98 24.94
N GLU A 467 -10.41 3.55 25.67
CA GLU A 467 -10.09 4.15 26.96
C GLU A 467 -9.39 5.51 26.73
N PRO A 468 -9.77 6.56 27.46
CA PRO A 468 -9.09 7.82 27.38
C PRO A 468 -7.65 7.67 27.90
N VAL A 469 -6.70 8.23 27.15
CA VAL A 469 -5.29 8.29 27.57
C VAL A 469 -4.98 9.72 27.98
N ASP A 470 -4.49 9.89 29.21
CA ASP A 470 -4.04 11.19 29.69
C ASP A 470 -2.74 11.60 29.01
N ILE A 471 -2.79 12.66 28.22
CA ILE A 471 -1.63 13.27 27.61
C ILE A 471 -1.14 14.38 28.52
N LEU A 472 0.05 14.22 29.07
CA LEU A 472 0.67 15.26 29.91
C LEU A 472 0.89 16.54 29.09
N PRO A 473 0.66 17.72 29.65
CA PRO A 473 0.93 18.98 28.94
C PRO A 473 2.42 19.11 28.64
N CYS A 474 2.74 19.66 27.47
CA CYS A 474 4.12 19.98 27.14
C CYS A 474 4.63 21.09 28.07
N PRO A 475 5.82 20.95 28.67
CA PRO A 475 6.39 21.97 29.51
C PRO A 475 6.58 23.31 28.75
N GLU A 476 6.33 24.44 29.42
CA GLU A 476 6.68 25.75 28.90
C GLU A 476 8.22 25.90 28.89
N ASP A 477 8.77 26.37 27.78
CA ASP A 477 10.19 26.64 27.59
C ASP A 477 10.37 27.72 26.51
N GLU A 478 11.57 28.27 26.38
CA GLU A 478 11.90 29.13 25.25
C GLU A 478 11.76 28.40 23.92
N LEU A 479 11.19 29.09 22.93
CA LEU A 479 10.98 28.54 21.60
C LEU A 479 12.25 28.65 20.74
N GLU A 480 12.49 27.63 19.93
CA GLU A 480 13.54 27.60 18.92
C GLU A 480 12.96 27.11 17.58
N LYS A 481 13.37 27.76 16.49
CA LYS A 481 12.97 27.39 15.14
C LYS A 481 13.80 26.21 14.61
N ILE A 482 13.14 25.11 14.26
CA ILE A 482 13.79 23.89 13.76
C ILE A 482 12.95 23.25 12.65
N ALA A 483 13.57 22.45 11.76
CA ALA A 483 12.83 21.64 10.81
C ALA A 483 12.03 20.55 11.53
N PHE A 484 10.74 20.41 11.19
CA PHE A 484 9.81 19.46 11.79
C PHE A 484 10.36 18.02 11.88
N GLY A 485 10.97 17.56 10.79
CA GLY A 485 11.53 16.21 10.68
C GLY A 485 12.78 15.93 11.52
N ARG A 486 13.31 16.94 12.24
CA ARG A 486 14.39 16.70 13.21
C ARG A 486 13.88 16.13 14.53
N ILE A 487 12.59 16.26 14.79
CA ILE A 487 11.95 15.79 16.03
C ILE A 487 10.96 14.66 15.72
N PHE A 488 10.16 14.83 14.67
CA PHE A 488 9.04 13.96 14.36
C PHE A 488 9.32 13.09 13.14
N GLY A 489 8.95 11.81 13.24
CA GLY A 489 8.89 10.91 12.11
C GLY A 489 7.56 11.06 11.38
N THR A 490 7.56 10.76 10.09
CA THR A 490 6.36 10.74 9.26
C THR A 490 6.34 9.53 8.34
N ARG A 491 5.14 9.07 8.04
CA ARG A 491 4.89 8.07 7.02
C ARG A 491 3.61 8.40 6.28
N SER A 492 3.66 8.41 4.95
CA SER A 492 2.48 8.70 4.14
C SER A 492 2.36 7.72 2.99
N GLY A 493 1.15 7.51 2.51
CA GLY A 493 0.84 6.63 1.39
C GLY A 493 -0.58 6.81 0.88
N ASP A 494 -0.87 6.11 -0.21
CA ASP A 494 -2.18 6.09 -0.83
C ASP A 494 -3.15 5.15 -0.09
N LYS A 495 -4.42 5.45 -0.18
CA LYS A 495 -5.54 4.60 0.22
C LYS A 495 -6.66 4.83 -0.79
N GLY A 496 -6.55 4.18 -1.95
CA GLY A 496 -7.46 4.44 -3.07
C GLY A 496 -7.33 5.87 -3.64
N GLY A 497 -8.39 6.63 -3.65
CA GLY A 497 -8.43 8.06 -4.03
C GLY A 497 -7.97 9.02 -2.93
N CYS A 498 -7.72 8.51 -1.72
CA CYS A 498 -7.35 9.25 -0.54
C CYS A 498 -5.86 9.00 -0.19
N ALA A 499 -5.35 9.73 0.79
CA ALA A 499 -4.02 9.47 1.35
C ALA A 499 -4.05 9.50 2.87
N ASN A 500 -3.12 8.77 3.49
CA ASN A 500 -2.84 8.95 4.89
C ASN A 500 -1.49 9.64 5.13
N LEU A 501 -1.40 10.35 6.25
CA LEU A 501 -0.19 10.95 6.77
C LEU A 501 -0.08 10.63 8.26
N GLY A 502 0.70 9.62 8.59
CA GLY A 502 1.09 9.30 9.96
C GLY A 502 2.24 10.18 10.43
N VAL A 503 2.16 10.64 11.67
CA VAL A 503 3.19 11.46 12.33
C VAL A 503 3.42 10.91 13.72
N TRP A 504 4.66 10.65 14.11
CA TRP A 504 4.97 10.14 15.44
C TRP A 504 6.12 10.85 16.14
N ALA A 505 6.13 10.76 17.44
CA ALA A 505 7.18 11.23 18.31
C ALA A 505 7.92 10.05 18.97
N LYS A 506 9.21 10.23 19.28
CA LYS A 506 10.02 9.20 19.97
C LYS A 506 9.76 9.18 21.48
N THR A 507 9.38 10.31 22.07
CA THR A 507 9.20 10.48 23.52
C THR A 507 7.81 10.99 23.86
N ASP A 508 7.37 10.78 25.11
CA ASP A 508 6.08 11.28 25.59
C ASP A 508 6.02 12.82 25.60
N MET A 509 7.12 13.47 25.91
CA MET A 509 7.20 14.93 25.90
C MET A 509 7.05 15.50 24.48
N ALA A 510 7.74 14.90 23.50
CA ALA A 510 7.59 15.31 22.11
C ALA A 510 6.16 15.01 21.59
N PHE A 511 5.54 13.92 22.03
CA PHE A 511 4.15 13.62 21.68
C PHE A 511 3.17 14.61 22.30
N SER A 512 3.37 15.01 23.55
CA SER A 512 2.58 16.08 24.20
C SER A 512 2.55 17.36 23.35
N PHE A 513 3.72 17.79 22.89
CA PHE A 513 3.81 18.94 21.99
C PHE A 513 3.11 18.66 20.66
N LEU A 514 3.41 17.54 20.02
CA LEU A 514 2.85 17.16 18.73
C LEU A 514 1.31 17.17 18.76
N SER A 515 0.73 16.53 19.78
CA SER A 515 -0.72 16.39 19.92
C SER A 515 -1.43 17.73 20.06
N SER A 516 -0.84 18.66 20.81
CA SER A 516 -1.40 20.01 20.98
C SER A 516 -1.12 20.95 19.79
N TYR A 517 0.01 20.78 19.10
CA TYR A 517 0.47 21.68 18.05
C TYR A 517 -0.14 21.38 16.68
N LEU A 518 -0.17 20.09 16.29
CA LEU A 518 -0.50 19.69 14.93
C LEU A 518 -2.00 19.39 14.77
N SER A 519 -2.85 20.44 14.84
CA SER A 519 -4.27 20.33 14.46
C SER A 519 -4.42 20.20 12.94
N VAL A 520 -5.65 19.93 12.46
CA VAL A 520 -5.96 19.91 11.01
C VAL A 520 -5.69 21.29 10.40
N GLU A 521 -6.07 22.36 11.09
CA GLU A 521 -5.84 23.74 10.64
C GLU A 521 -4.34 24.03 10.56
N LYS A 522 -3.56 23.59 11.56
CA LYS A 522 -2.11 23.76 11.56
C LYS A 522 -1.43 22.97 10.46
N LEU A 523 -1.91 21.74 10.18
CA LEU A 523 -1.43 20.97 9.04
C LEU A 523 -1.67 21.69 7.71
N LYS A 524 -2.87 22.24 7.51
CA LYS A 524 -3.21 23.04 6.31
C LYS A 524 -2.41 24.33 6.20
N GLU A 525 -2.08 24.97 7.31
CA GLU A 525 -1.17 26.15 7.35
C GLU A 525 0.25 25.75 6.90
N LEU A 526 0.76 24.62 7.40
CA LEU A 526 2.09 24.12 7.05
C LEU A 526 2.14 23.60 5.61
N LEU A 527 1.08 22.97 5.13
CA LEU A 527 0.96 22.38 3.79
C LEU A 527 -0.21 23.03 3.03
N PRO A 528 -0.03 24.25 2.47
CA PRO A 528 -1.13 25.04 1.90
C PRO A 528 -1.86 24.36 0.72
N ASP A 529 -1.20 23.45 0.00
CA ASP A 529 -1.78 22.66 -1.07
C ASP A 529 -2.81 21.62 -0.58
N LEU A 530 -2.94 21.45 0.74
CA LEU A 530 -3.99 20.65 1.37
C LEU A 530 -5.22 21.46 1.81
N SER A 531 -5.24 22.78 1.62
CA SER A 531 -6.27 23.68 2.16
C SER A 531 -7.69 23.28 1.76
N GLU A 532 -7.88 22.86 0.50
CA GLU A 532 -9.19 22.53 -0.07
C GLU A 532 -9.69 21.11 0.26
N PHE A 533 -8.82 20.24 0.80
CA PHE A 533 -9.19 18.86 1.07
C PHE A 533 -9.87 18.72 2.44
N LYS A 534 -10.84 17.80 2.54
CA LYS A 534 -11.35 17.34 3.83
C LYS A 534 -10.28 16.46 4.47
N ILE A 535 -9.93 16.76 5.73
CA ILE A 535 -8.91 16.02 6.49
C ILE A 535 -9.52 15.60 7.82
N GLU A 536 -9.39 14.34 8.17
CA GLU A 536 -9.73 13.79 9.47
C GLU A 536 -8.47 13.46 10.24
N ARG A 537 -8.43 13.82 11.52
CA ARG A 537 -7.31 13.52 12.43
C ARG A 537 -7.72 12.45 13.43
N TYR A 538 -6.85 11.49 13.60
CA TYR A 538 -6.97 10.42 14.59
C TYR A 538 -5.75 10.41 15.51
N ASP A 539 -5.99 10.32 16.81
CA ASP A 539 -4.95 10.26 17.82
C ASP A 539 -4.70 8.81 18.26
N LEU A 540 -3.42 8.40 18.23
CA LEU A 540 -2.95 7.10 18.70
C LEU A 540 -1.89 7.33 19.80
N PRO A 541 -2.32 7.80 20.99
CA PRO A 541 -1.38 8.13 22.06
C PRO A 541 -0.60 6.93 22.59
N ASN A 542 -1.16 5.73 22.50
CA ASN A 542 -0.52 4.47 22.86
C ASN A 542 0.79 4.22 22.11
N ILE A 543 0.90 4.71 20.87
CA ILE A 543 2.11 4.64 20.05
C ILE A 543 2.67 6.04 19.71
N LYS A 544 2.33 7.05 20.52
CA LYS A 544 2.81 8.45 20.41
C LYS A 544 2.63 9.05 19.03
N SER A 545 1.47 8.83 18.40
CA SER A 545 1.26 9.11 16.99
C SER A 545 -0.06 9.82 16.71
N LEU A 546 -0.07 10.52 15.57
CA LEU A 546 -1.27 11.08 14.93
C LEU A 546 -1.37 10.49 13.52
N ASN A 547 -2.59 10.22 13.06
CA ASN A 547 -2.86 9.88 11.67
C ASN A 547 -3.84 10.91 11.07
N PHE A 548 -3.49 11.44 9.90
CA PHE A 548 -4.35 12.33 9.13
C PHE A 548 -4.81 11.59 7.87
N TYR A 549 -6.12 11.48 7.69
CA TYR A 549 -6.72 10.91 6.51
C TYR A 549 -7.24 12.02 5.59
N ILE A 550 -6.70 12.11 4.36
CA ILE A 550 -6.89 13.20 3.43
C ILE A 550 -7.74 12.69 2.28
N HIS A 551 -8.99 13.16 2.24
CA HIS A 551 -9.97 12.71 1.26
C HIS A 551 -9.70 13.28 -0.14
N GLY A 552 -9.75 12.42 -1.16
CA GLY A 552 -9.78 12.79 -2.57
C GLY A 552 -8.49 13.39 -3.15
N ILE A 553 -7.40 13.44 -2.39
CA ILE A 553 -6.13 14.04 -2.85
C ILE A 553 -5.54 13.31 -4.07
N LEU A 554 -5.80 12.02 -4.22
CA LEU A 554 -5.34 11.19 -5.32
C LEU A 554 -6.44 10.90 -6.37
N GLU A 555 -7.53 11.66 -6.34
CA GLU A 555 -8.63 11.58 -7.31
C GLU A 555 -9.19 10.14 -7.44
N ASP A 556 -9.03 9.52 -8.60
CA ASP A 556 -9.46 8.14 -8.91
C ASP A 556 -8.34 7.09 -8.68
N GLY A 557 -7.37 7.39 -7.84
CA GLY A 557 -6.28 6.51 -7.44
C GLY A 557 -5.02 6.67 -8.27
N ILE A 558 -4.00 5.88 -7.92
CA ILE A 558 -2.63 5.94 -8.46
C ILE A 558 -2.55 5.90 -9.99
N SER A 559 -3.39 5.09 -10.63
CA SER A 559 -3.35 4.88 -12.08
C SER A 559 -4.04 5.98 -12.88
N SER A 560 -4.81 6.85 -12.22
CA SER A 560 -5.59 7.89 -12.87
C SER A 560 -5.11 9.29 -12.57
N ASN A 561 -4.65 9.60 -11.36
CA ASN A 561 -4.25 10.97 -11.00
C ASN A 561 -3.00 11.45 -11.77
N ASN A 562 -2.89 12.77 -11.90
CA ASN A 562 -1.78 13.43 -12.61
C ASN A 562 -0.75 14.07 -11.67
N ARG A 563 -0.80 13.77 -10.37
CA ARG A 563 0.19 14.30 -9.40
C ARG A 563 1.55 13.68 -9.67
N LYS A 564 2.64 14.44 -9.44
CA LYS A 564 4.01 13.90 -9.48
C LYS A 564 4.20 12.83 -8.40
N ASP A 565 3.70 13.10 -7.19
CA ASP A 565 3.59 12.12 -6.10
C ASP A 565 2.21 11.45 -6.18
N GLY A 566 2.05 10.57 -7.14
CA GLY A 566 0.78 9.89 -7.42
C GLY A 566 0.34 8.89 -6.36
N GLN A 567 1.19 8.63 -5.35
CA GLN A 567 0.92 7.75 -4.22
C GLN A 567 1.01 8.44 -2.86
N ALA A 568 1.14 9.77 -2.83
CA ALA A 568 1.33 10.54 -1.60
C ALA A 568 2.51 10.05 -0.71
N LYS A 569 3.50 9.36 -1.29
CA LYS A 569 4.62 8.77 -0.53
C LYS A 569 5.62 9.80 -0.04
N SER A 570 5.68 10.97 -0.68
CA SER A 570 6.57 12.07 -0.28
C SER A 570 5.88 13.13 0.59
N LEU A 571 4.57 13.00 0.83
CA LEU A 571 3.81 13.99 1.60
C LEU A 571 4.37 14.16 3.03
N GLY A 572 4.77 13.05 3.66
CA GLY A 572 5.42 13.08 4.96
C GLY A 572 6.74 13.84 4.96
N GLU A 573 7.58 13.65 3.94
CA GLU A 573 8.86 14.35 3.80
C GLU A 573 8.65 15.85 3.51
N TYR A 574 7.57 16.22 2.81
CA TYR A 574 7.18 17.60 2.62
C TYR A 574 6.85 18.29 3.96
N LEU A 575 6.10 17.61 4.86
CA LEU A 575 5.87 18.12 6.22
C LEU A 575 7.19 18.20 7.01
N ARG A 576 8.06 17.20 6.92
CA ARG A 576 9.35 17.17 7.62
C ARG A 576 10.28 18.33 7.25
N ALA A 577 10.16 18.85 6.04
CA ALA A 577 10.95 20.00 5.57
C ALA A 577 10.47 21.35 6.14
N LYS A 578 9.26 21.41 6.74
CA LYS A 578 8.73 22.66 7.31
C LYS A 578 9.46 23.05 8.59
N HIS A 579 9.72 24.35 8.75
CA HIS A 579 10.29 24.89 9.97
C HIS A 579 9.17 25.32 10.93
N ILE A 580 9.28 24.88 12.16
CA ILE A 580 8.33 25.16 13.24
C ILE A 580 9.08 25.70 14.46
N GLU A 581 8.36 26.40 15.34
CA GLU A 581 8.87 26.81 16.65
C GLU A 581 8.52 25.74 17.68
N VAL A 582 9.52 25.24 18.40
CA VAL A 582 9.38 24.20 19.42
C VAL A 582 10.05 24.60 20.72
N PRO A 583 9.59 24.12 21.87
CA PRO A 583 10.30 24.28 23.15
C PRO A 583 11.73 23.71 23.04
N LYS A 584 12.72 24.45 23.51
CA LYS A 584 14.16 24.09 23.46
C LYS A 584 14.45 22.74 24.13
N ILE A 585 13.67 22.36 25.13
CA ILE A 585 13.80 21.10 25.82
C ILE A 585 13.66 19.92 24.87
N LEU A 586 12.79 20.00 23.85
CA LEU A 586 12.60 18.93 22.87
C LEU A 586 13.85 18.67 22.02
N LYS A 587 14.68 19.69 21.80
CA LYS A 587 15.94 19.53 21.06
C LYS A 587 16.98 18.72 21.85
N LYS A 588 16.93 18.75 23.17
CA LYS A 588 17.85 17.96 24.01
C LYS A 588 17.56 16.48 23.91
N GLU A 589 16.30 16.11 23.67
CA GLU A 589 15.89 14.71 23.48
C GLU A 589 16.41 14.10 22.17
N ILE A 590 16.59 14.93 21.10
CA ILE A 590 17.13 14.46 19.81
C ILE A 590 18.56 13.91 19.92
N LYS A 591 19.35 14.45 20.87
CA LYS A 591 20.76 14.06 21.04
C LYS A 591 20.95 12.80 21.90
N ASN A 592 19.89 12.32 22.54
CA ASN A 592 19.93 11.23 23.51
C ASN A 592 19.14 9.98 23.07
N GLY A 593 18.50 10.01 21.86
CA GLY A 593 17.70 8.91 21.31
C GLY A 593 18.37 8.13 20.18
#